data_0a37ee786c28313e1a5617d623630fed
#
_entry.id   0a37ee786c28313e1a5617d623630fed
#
_cell.length_a   1.000
_cell.length_b   1.000
_cell.length_c   1.000
_cell.angle_alpha   90.00
_cell.angle_beta   90.00
_cell.angle_gamma   90.00
#
_symmetry.space_group_name_H-M   'P 1'
#
loop_
_entity.id
_entity.type
_entity.pdbx_description
1 polymer ?
#
loop_
_entity_poly.entity_id
_entity_poly.type
_entity_poly.pdbx_seq_one_letter_code
_entity_poly.pdbx_strand_id
1 'polypeptide(L)'
;MAIKNNVMIVRQRLLTKLVSLWNEGQLVEKIDRVPIEFSPRNSQVRGRCCIHKERAVWKYKSLPLLGYDMTDEADELTPLSDYAKGALDRKKIKDNIMCVIDEACSSCVRTNYDITNLCRGCVARACEHACPKGAIEFDPETSQGKINHKICISCGKCFAACPYHAIVYIPVPCEEACPVGAISKDEYGVEHIDESKCIYCGKCMNACPFGAIFEISQLLAGIRLFLYSVP
;
A
#
# COMPACT_ATOMS: atom_id res chain seq x y z
N MET A 1 -8.69 -22.36 1.38
CA MET A 1 -9.41 -21.41 0.51
C MET A 1 -8.76 -20.05 0.67
N ALA A 2 -8.24 -19.42 -0.40
CA ALA A 2 -7.77 -18.06 -0.34
C ALA A 2 -8.97 -17.13 -0.10
N ILE A 3 -8.93 -16.34 0.96
CA ILE A 3 -9.97 -15.35 1.25
C ILE A 3 -9.89 -14.28 0.16
N LYS A 4 -10.89 -14.20 -0.71
CA LYS A 4 -11.00 -13.11 -1.68
C LYS A 4 -11.25 -11.80 -0.91
N ASN A 5 -10.28 -10.89 -0.94
CA ASN A 5 -10.48 -9.54 -0.41
C ASN A 5 -10.78 -8.54 -1.55
N ASN A 6 -11.30 -7.37 -1.20
CA ASN A 6 -11.65 -6.35 -2.19
C ASN A 6 -10.45 -5.84 -2.98
N VAL A 7 -9.25 -5.85 -2.41
CA VAL A 7 -8.01 -5.42 -3.10
C VAL A 7 -7.72 -6.34 -4.28
N MET A 8 -7.86 -7.65 -4.09
CA MET A 8 -7.66 -8.62 -5.17
C MET A 8 -8.72 -8.49 -6.27
N ILE A 9 -10.00 -8.25 -5.89
CA ILE A 9 -11.09 -8.04 -6.86
C ILE A 9 -10.82 -6.78 -7.69
N VAL A 10 -10.46 -5.71 -7.03
CA VAL A 10 -10.13 -4.42 -7.65
C VAL A 10 -8.97 -4.57 -8.65
N ARG A 11 -7.90 -5.24 -8.24
CA ARG A 11 -6.75 -5.53 -9.10
C ARG A 11 -7.12 -6.37 -10.32
N GLN A 12 -7.87 -7.44 -10.11
CA GLN A 12 -8.35 -8.29 -11.21
C GLN A 12 -9.20 -7.49 -12.20
N ARG A 13 -10.12 -6.65 -11.70
CA ARG A 13 -10.96 -5.81 -12.56
C ARG A 13 -10.14 -4.83 -13.39
N LEU A 14 -9.12 -4.18 -12.78
CA LEU A 14 -8.25 -3.24 -13.49
C LEU A 14 -7.44 -3.97 -14.56
N LEU A 15 -6.82 -5.10 -14.23
CA LEU A 15 -6.07 -5.91 -15.18
C LEU A 15 -6.96 -6.38 -16.34
N THR A 16 -8.14 -6.89 -16.06
CA THR A 16 -9.11 -7.32 -17.08
C THR A 16 -9.47 -6.16 -18.01
N LYS A 17 -9.69 -4.96 -17.47
CA LYS A 17 -10.00 -3.77 -18.27
C LYS A 17 -8.85 -3.40 -19.22
N LEU A 18 -7.61 -3.40 -18.72
CA LEU A 18 -6.43 -3.08 -19.53
C LEU A 18 -6.21 -4.11 -20.66
N VAL A 19 -6.36 -5.39 -20.33
CA VAL A 19 -6.24 -6.47 -21.32
C VAL A 19 -7.36 -6.40 -22.38
N SER A 20 -8.60 -6.07 -21.99
CA SER A 20 -9.70 -5.86 -22.93
C SER A 20 -9.38 -4.71 -23.89
N LEU A 21 -8.97 -3.55 -23.36
CA LEU A 21 -8.59 -2.39 -24.19
C LEU A 21 -7.42 -2.70 -25.13
N TRP A 22 -6.46 -3.49 -24.66
CA TRP A 22 -5.35 -3.93 -25.48
C TRP A 22 -5.82 -4.85 -26.60
N ASN A 23 -6.67 -5.85 -26.33
CA ASN A 23 -7.19 -6.79 -27.31
C ASN A 23 -8.07 -6.10 -28.37
N GLU A 24 -8.76 -5.03 -27.98
CA GLU A 24 -9.57 -4.20 -28.88
C GLU A 24 -8.70 -3.21 -29.72
N GLY A 25 -7.39 -3.13 -29.47
CA GLY A 25 -6.50 -2.16 -30.12
C GLY A 25 -6.70 -0.72 -29.64
N GLN A 26 -7.44 -0.51 -28.54
CA GLN A 26 -7.87 0.81 -28.05
C GLN A 26 -7.15 1.24 -26.77
N LEU A 27 -6.10 0.51 -26.36
CA LEU A 27 -5.41 0.77 -25.09
C LEU A 27 -4.92 2.22 -25.01
N VAL A 28 -4.18 2.69 -25.99
CA VAL A 28 -3.61 4.06 -26.00
C VAL A 28 -4.70 5.13 -26.00
N GLU A 29 -5.77 4.94 -26.75
CA GLU A 29 -6.83 5.95 -26.91
C GLU A 29 -7.72 6.07 -25.65
N LYS A 30 -7.94 4.96 -24.94
CA LYS A 30 -8.95 4.89 -23.87
C LYS A 30 -8.39 4.78 -22.47
N ILE A 31 -7.10 4.48 -22.28
CA ILE A 31 -6.54 4.22 -20.98
C ILE A 31 -6.64 5.41 -20.02
N ASP A 32 -6.53 6.64 -20.51
CA ASP A 32 -6.66 7.85 -19.71
C ASP A 32 -8.06 8.02 -19.08
N ARG A 33 -9.07 7.31 -19.61
CA ARG A 33 -10.43 7.31 -19.06
C ARG A 33 -10.63 6.26 -17.96
N VAL A 34 -9.74 5.29 -17.84
CA VAL A 34 -9.85 4.20 -16.85
C VAL A 34 -9.99 4.72 -15.41
N PRO A 35 -9.19 5.69 -14.94
CA PRO A 35 -9.36 6.26 -13.60
C PRO A 35 -10.74 6.88 -13.37
N ILE A 36 -11.34 7.48 -14.41
CA ILE A 36 -12.67 8.12 -14.35
C ILE A 36 -13.76 7.05 -14.34
N GLU A 37 -13.62 5.99 -15.14
CA GLU A 37 -14.57 4.87 -15.20
C GLU A 37 -14.62 4.09 -13.86
N PHE A 38 -13.47 3.92 -13.24
CA PHE A 38 -13.36 3.23 -11.94
C PHE A 38 -13.81 4.11 -10.76
N SER A 39 -13.74 5.44 -10.90
CA SER A 39 -14.21 6.39 -9.90
C SER A 39 -15.06 7.49 -10.57
N PRO A 40 -16.28 7.18 -10.98
CA PRO A 40 -17.18 8.16 -11.58
C PRO A 40 -17.59 9.21 -10.53
N ARG A 41 -17.89 10.45 -11.01
CA ARG A 41 -18.20 11.58 -10.11
C ARG A 41 -19.36 11.32 -9.16
N ASN A 42 -20.31 10.49 -9.58
CA ASN A 42 -21.52 10.16 -8.83
C ASN A 42 -21.36 8.89 -7.97
N SER A 43 -20.14 8.38 -7.80
CA SER A 43 -19.89 7.23 -6.93
C SER A 43 -20.27 7.57 -5.49
N GLN A 44 -21.13 6.75 -4.90
CA GLN A 44 -21.50 6.84 -3.48
C GLN A 44 -20.42 6.25 -2.57
N VAL A 45 -19.60 5.35 -3.10
CA VAL A 45 -18.52 4.68 -2.34
C VAL A 45 -17.22 5.43 -2.59
N ARG A 46 -16.69 6.02 -1.52
CA ARG A 46 -15.38 6.68 -1.52
C ARG A 46 -14.49 5.94 -0.54
N GLY A 47 -13.42 5.35 -1.05
CA GLY A 47 -12.43 4.66 -0.22
C GLY A 47 -11.42 5.60 0.44
N ARG A 48 -11.24 6.80 -0.12
CA ARG A 48 -10.27 7.81 0.33
C ARG A 48 -10.93 9.18 0.50
N CYS A 49 -10.10 10.20 0.77
CA CYS A 49 -10.57 11.55 1.12
C CYS A 49 -11.47 12.18 0.03
N CYS A 50 -11.17 11.98 -1.24
CA CYS A 50 -11.93 12.59 -2.33
C CYS A 50 -11.77 11.79 -3.64
N ILE A 51 -12.63 12.12 -4.61
CA ILE A 51 -12.63 11.47 -5.94
C ILE A 51 -11.34 11.71 -6.73
N HIS A 52 -10.68 12.84 -6.50
CA HIS A 52 -9.42 13.16 -7.19
C HIS A 52 -8.30 12.25 -6.70
N LYS A 53 -8.20 12.03 -5.38
CA LYS A 53 -7.25 11.07 -4.81
C LYS A 53 -7.54 9.64 -5.29
N GLU A 54 -8.81 9.24 -5.37
CA GLU A 54 -9.19 7.93 -5.91
C GLU A 54 -8.74 7.78 -7.37
N ARG A 55 -8.95 8.79 -8.21
CA ARG A 55 -8.53 8.75 -9.62
C ARG A 55 -7.01 8.74 -9.76
N ALA A 56 -6.29 9.51 -8.95
CA ALA A 56 -4.83 9.45 -8.90
C ALA A 56 -4.35 8.03 -8.56
N VAL A 57 -4.91 7.42 -7.53
CA VAL A 57 -4.57 6.03 -7.16
C VAL A 57 -4.86 5.04 -8.30
N TRP A 58 -5.95 5.22 -9.06
CA TRP A 58 -6.21 4.37 -10.23
C TRP A 58 -5.20 4.59 -11.35
N LYS A 59 -4.78 5.85 -11.58
CA LYS A 59 -3.70 6.17 -12.51
C LYS A 59 -2.43 5.42 -12.14
N TYR A 60 -1.97 5.58 -10.91
CA TYR A 60 -0.73 4.97 -10.42
C TYR A 60 -0.81 3.44 -10.33
N LYS A 61 -1.95 2.86 -10.01
CA LYS A 61 -2.15 1.39 -10.08
C LYS A 61 -2.09 0.84 -11.51
N SER A 62 -2.32 1.67 -12.51
CA SER A 62 -2.22 1.26 -13.92
C SER A 62 -0.78 1.19 -14.40
N LEU A 63 0.16 1.96 -13.83
CA LEU A 63 1.56 1.98 -14.25
C LEU A 63 2.24 0.60 -14.10
N PRO A 64 2.21 -0.06 -12.92
CA PRO A 64 2.80 -1.38 -12.81
C PRO A 64 2.12 -2.44 -13.69
N LEU A 65 0.83 -2.31 -13.97
CA LEU A 65 0.15 -3.22 -14.91
C LEU A 65 0.57 -2.99 -16.37
N LEU A 66 1.09 -1.81 -16.70
CA LEU A 66 1.76 -1.52 -17.97
C LEU A 66 3.24 -1.91 -17.97
N GLY A 67 3.77 -2.42 -16.85
CA GLY A 67 5.16 -2.84 -16.71
C GLY A 67 6.14 -1.72 -16.33
N TYR A 68 5.67 -0.68 -15.64
CA TYR A 68 6.49 0.41 -15.09
C TYR A 68 6.62 0.30 -13.58
N ASP A 69 7.77 0.69 -13.07
CA ASP A 69 7.96 0.97 -11.65
C ASP A 69 7.47 2.40 -11.34
N MET A 70 7.20 2.71 -10.09
CA MET A 70 6.84 4.06 -9.65
C MET A 70 7.97 5.06 -9.90
N THR A 71 9.22 4.60 -9.85
CA THR A 71 10.41 5.41 -10.20
C THR A 71 10.52 5.77 -11.68
N ASP A 72 9.69 5.18 -12.54
CA ASP A 72 9.62 5.50 -13.98
C ASP A 72 8.65 6.64 -14.27
N GLU A 73 7.94 7.16 -13.27
CA GLU A 73 7.06 8.30 -13.47
C GLU A 73 7.87 9.54 -13.87
N ALA A 74 7.45 10.20 -14.95
CA ALA A 74 8.07 11.43 -15.40
C ALA A 74 7.55 12.63 -14.58
N ASP A 75 6.24 12.76 -14.50
CA ASP A 75 5.50 13.74 -13.70
C ASP A 75 4.03 13.35 -13.55
N GLU A 76 3.32 14.05 -12.66
CA GLU A 76 1.91 13.83 -12.36
C GLU A 76 0.98 14.14 -13.56
N LEU A 77 1.40 14.95 -14.50
CA LEU A 77 0.61 15.39 -15.64
C LEU A 77 0.77 14.47 -16.85
N THR A 78 1.83 13.66 -16.89
CA THR A 78 2.04 12.70 -17.98
C THR A 78 0.85 11.74 -18.07
N PRO A 79 0.15 11.67 -19.22
CA PRO A 79 -1.03 10.84 -19.36
C PRO A 79 -0.66 9.35 -19.44
N LEU A 80 -1.58 8.47 -19.02
CA LEU A 80 -1.39 7.02 -19.09
C LEU A 80 -1.21 6.53 -20.54
N SER A 81 -1.76 7.25 -21.52
CA SER A 81 -1.61 6.95 -22.95
C SER A 81 -0.16 6.99 -23.40
N ASP A 82 0.69 7.85 -22.85
CA ASP A 82 2.11 7.89 -23.19
C ASP A 82 2.86 6.70 -22.61
N TYR A 83 2.56 6.33 -21.38
CA TYR A 83 3.07 5.08 -20.79
C TYR A 83 2.58 3.85 -21.57
N ALA A 84 1.32 3.84 -22.02
CA ALA A 84 0.79 2.74 -22.83
C ALA A 84 1.51 2.60 -24.17
N LYS A 85 1.79 3.70 -24.88
CA LYS A 85 2.63 3.68 -26.11
C LYS A 85 3.99 3.07 -25.83
N GLY A 86 4.70 3.58 -24.80
CA GLY A 86 6.00 3.07 -24.41
C GLY A 86 5.97 1.58 -24.00
N ALA A 87 4.90 1.12 -23.32
CA ALA A 87 4.72 -0.28 -22.96
C ALA A 87 4.56 -1.18 -24.19
N LEU A 88 3.86 -0.70 -25.22
CA LEU A 88 3.69 -1.45 -26.49
C LEU A 88 4.99 -1.53 -27.30
N ASP A 89 5.84 -0.51 -27.22
CA ASP A 89 7.11 -0.47 -27.97
C ASP A 89 8.26 -1.16 -27.26
N ARG A 90 8.14 -1.36 -25.94
CA ARG A 90 9.19 -1.92 -25.10
C ARG A 90 9.53 -3.36 -25.46
N LYS A 91 10.82 -3.64 -25.63
CA LYS A 91 11.36 -4.99 -25.90
C LYS A 91 11.70 -5.77 -24.64
N LYS A 92 12.07 -5.10 -23.56
CA LYS A 92 12.46 -5.71 -22.28
C LYS A 92 11.85 -4.96 -21.11
N ILE A 93 11.32 -5.69 -20.12
CA ILE A 93 10.82 -5.14 -18.85
C ILE A 93 11.98 -5.11 -17.85
N LYS A 94 11.90 -4.24 -16.85
CA LYS A 94 12.85 -4.19 -15.74
C LYS A 94 12.85 -5.50 -14.95
N ASP A 95 13.96 -5.78 -14.28
CA ASP A 95 14.12 -7.00 -13.47
C ASP A 95 13.33 -6.90 -12.15
N ASN A 96 13.01 -5.67 -11.68
CA ASN A 96 12.12 -5.45 -10.54
C ASN A 96 10.69 -5.88 -10.88
N ILE A 97 10.12 -6.76 -10.05
CA ILE A 97 8.79 -7.32 -10.27
C ILE A 97 7.74 -6.87 -9.22
N MET A 98 8.12 -6.03 -8.27
CA MET A 98 7.21 -5.49 -7.25
C MET A 98 7.51 -4.02 -6.98
N CYS A 99 6.46 -3.23 -6.80
CA CYS A 99 6.55 -1.83 -6.44
C CYS A 99 5.59 -1.47 -5.31
N VAL A 100 5.85 -0.37 -4.65
CA VAL A 100 4.93 0.29 -3.71
C VAL A 100 4.41 1.56 -4.35
N ILE A 101 3.09 1.70 -4.37
CA ILE A 101 2.40 2.90 -4.87
C ILE A 101 2.17 3.80 -3.66
N ASP A 102 2.91 4.87 -3.55
CA ASP A 102 2.90 5.81 -2.43
C ASP A 102 1.54 6.51 -2.27
N GLU A 103 0.88 6.93 -3.35
CA GLU A 103 -0.48 7.50 -3.30
C GLU A 103 -1.51 6.54 -2.72
N ALA A 104 -1.29 5.25 -2.85
CA ALA A 104 -2.15 4.22 -2.29
C ALA A 104 -1.73 3.79 -0.89
N CYS A 105 -0.48 4.02 -0.50
CA CYS A 105 0.04 3.74 0.83
C CYS A 105 -0.61 4.68 1.85
N SER A 106 -1.15 4.13 2.94
CA SER A 106 -1.77 4.94 3.98
C SER A 106 -0.79 5.36 5.07
N SER A 107 0.50 5.11 4.89
CA SER A 107 1.55 5.40 5.88
C SER A 107 1.16 4.88 7.26
N CYS A 108 0.99 3.57 7.40
CA CYS A 108 0.63 2.90 8.64
C CYS A 108 1.52 3.35 9.81
N VAL A 109 1.07 3.12 11.03
CA VAL A 109 1.75 3.59 12.24
C VAL A 109 3.25 3.26 12.27
N ARG A 110 4.06 4.17 12.78
CA ARG A 110 5.50 3.94 13.00
C ARG A 110 5.77 3.14 14.27
N THR A 111 4.85 3.21 15.23
CA THR A 111 4.90 2.47 16.48
C THR A 111 3.64 1.62 16.63
N ASN A 112 3.82 0.36 16.98
CA ASN A 112 2.76 -0.63 16.96
C ASN A 112 1.82 -0.59 18.17
N TYR A 113 2.00 0.36 19.10
CA TYR A 113 1.16 0.45 20.30
C TYR A 113 0.61 1.86 20.46
N ASP A 114 -0.65 1.92 20.89
CA ASP A 114 -1.30 3.19 21.25
C ASP A 114 -2.25 3.00 22.44
N ILE A 115 -2.52 4.09 23.17
CA ILE A 115 -3.43 4.09 24.31
C ILE A 115 -4.78 4.60 23.84
N THR A 116 -5.81 3.79 24.04
CA THR A 116 -7.18 4.12 23.67
C THR A 116 -7.90 4.95 24.74
N ASN A 117 -9.08 5.45 24.40
CA ASN A 117 -9.99 6.14 25.33
C ASN A 117 -10.52 5.24 26.47
N LEU A 118 -10.22 3.94 26.45
CA LEU A 118 -10.51 3.03 27.56
C LEU A 118 -9.55 3.22 28.75
N CYS A 119 -8.51 4.04 28.59
CA CYS A 119 -7.57 4.36 29.68
C CYS A 119 -8.31 5.02 30.86
N ARG A 120 -8.16 4.42 32.03
CA ARG A 120 -8.84 4.88 33.27
C ARG A 120 -8.03 5.89 34.08
N GLY A 121 -6.82 6.26 33.62
CA GLY A 121 -5.95 7.14 34.41
C GLY A 121 -5.61 6.57 35.80
N CYS A 122 -5.39 5.26 35.89
CA CYS A 122 -5.25 4.56 37.17
C CYS A 122 -4.02 5.04 37.98
N VAL A 123 -4.12 5.05 39.30
CA VAL A 123 -3.06 5.48 40.21
C VAL A 123 -1.80 4.58 40.12
N ALA A 124 -2.01 3.30 39.86
CA ALA A 124 -0.91 2.34 39.78
C ALA A 124 0.07 2.58 38.61
N ARG A 125 -0.40 3.19 37.51
CA ARG A 125 0.41 3.55 36.33
C ARG A 125 1.39 2.46 35.90
N ALA A 126 0.98 1.19 35.97
CA ALA A 126 1.82 0.05 35.66
C ALA A 126 2.46 0.10 34.27
N CYS A 127 1.73 0.68 33.29
CA CYS A 127 2.23 0.88 31.93
C CYS A 127 3.40 1.88 31.86
N GLU A 128 3.36 2.96 32.65
CA GLU A 128 4.44 3.96 32.76
C GLU A 128 5.69 3.31 33.36
N HIS A 129 5.55 2.61 34.48
CA HIS A 129 6.66 1.93 35.15
C HIS A 129 7.26 0.79 34.32
N ALA A 130 6.45 0.14 33.48
CA ALA A 130 6.93 -0.91 32.58
C ALA A 130 7.67 -0.38 31.36
N CYS A 131 7.58 0.92 31.06
CA CYS A 131 8.16 1.50 29.86
C CYS A 131 9.66 1.82 30.03
N PRO A 132 10.58 1.10 29.35
CA PRO A 132 12.02 1.31 29.54
C PRO A 132 12.52 2.63 28.96
N LYS A 133 11.71 3.30 28.11
CA LYS A 133 12.04 4.57 27.47
C LYS A 133 11.29 5.76 28.06
N GLY A 134 10.41 5.55 29.06
CA GLY A 134 9.59 6.61 29.62
C GLY A 134 8.67 7.26 28.56
N ALA A 135 8.19 6.47 27.58
CA ALA A 135 7.41 6.98 26.45
C ALA A 135 5.92 7.20 26.78
N ILE A 136 5.49 6.98 28.02
CA ILE A 136 4.10 7.15 28.43
C ILE A 136 3.99 8.41 29.27
N GLU A 137 3.18 9.33 28.82
CA GLU A 137 2.87 10.59 29.44
C GLU A 137 1.38 10.59 29.85
N PHE A 138 1.02 11.33 30.89
CA PHE A 138 -0.37 11.45 31.33
C PHE A 138 -0.84 12.87 31.17
N ASP A 139 -2.00 13.01 30.55
CA ASP A 139 -2.67 14.29 30.42
C ASP A 139 -3.13 14.78 31.80
N PRO A 140 -2.76 16.00 32.23
CA PRO A 140 -3.08 16.50 33.57
C PRO A 140 -4.56 16.74 33.80
N GLU A 141 -5.34 17.02 32.75
CA GLU A 141 -6.77 17.33 32.87
C GLU A 141 -7.63 16.06 32.87
N THR A 142 -7.31 15.12 31.97
CA THR A 142 -8.09 13.88 31.79
C THR A 142 -7.52 12.71 32.57
N SER A 143 -6.29 12.80 33.05
CA SER A 143 -5.50 11.71 33.62
C SER A 143 -5.28 10.52 32.68
N GLN A 144 -5.64 10.63 31.41
CA GLN A 144 -5.44 9.56 30.43
C GLN A 144 -4.01 9.53 29.94
N GLY A 145 -3.49 8.31 29.75
CA GLY A 145 -2.15 8.11 29.19
C GLY A 145 -2.12 8.37 27.70
N LYS A 146 -0.96 8.83 27.23
CA LYS A 146 -0.62 8.95 25.78
C LYS A 146 0.78 8.38 25.57
N ILE A 147 0.99 7.77 24.40
CA ILE A 147 2.32 7.29 24.02
C ILE A 147 3.03 8.36 23.19
N ASN A 148 4.23 8.73 23.62
CA ASN A 148 5.11 9.56 22.82
C ASN A 148 5.79 8.69 21.75
N HIS A 149 5.23 8.74 20.52
CA HIS A 149 5.68 7.91 19.40
C HIS A 149 7.08 8.22 18.91
N LYS A 150 7.66 9.38 19.30
CA LYS A 150 9.04 9.74 18.92
C LYS A 150 10.10 8.94 19.66
N ILE A 151 9.80 8.49 20.89
CA ILE A 151 10.72 7.75 21.74
C ILE A 151 10.30 6.31 21.99
N CYS A 152 9.07 5.94 21.58
CA CYS A 152 8.55 4.59 21.71
C CYS A 152 9.32 3.64 20.78
N ILE A 153 9.73 2.49 21.35
CA ILE A 153 10.46 1.42 20.64
C ILE A 153 9.59 0.21 20.32
N SER A 154 8.29 0.31 20.45
CA SER A 154 7.32 -0.77 20.18
C SER A 154 7.59 -2.11 20.89
N CYS A 155 8.13 -2.08 22.11
CA CYS A 155 8.51 -3.32 22.84
C CYS A 155 7.34 -4.08 23.48
N GLY A 156 6.13 -3.52 23.53
CA GLY A 156 4.92 -4.16 24.06
C GLY A 156 4.80 -4.30 25.57
N LYS A 157 5.80 -3.89 26.38
CA LYS A 157 5.75 -4.05 27.83
C LYS A 157 4.59 -3.32 28.49
N CYS A 158 4.25 -2.13 28.02
CA CYS A 158 3.11 -1.35 28.49
C CYS A 158 1.77 -2.06 28.18
N PHE A 159 1.65 -2.68 27.00
CA PHE A 159 0.50 -3.49 26.62
C PHE A 159 0.25 -4.64 27.59
N ALA A 160 1.31 -5.40 27.90
CA ALA A 160 1.22 -6.51 28.84
C ALA A 160 0.95 -6.07 30.30
N ALA A 161 1.40 -4.86 30.66
CA ALA A 161 1.27 -4.35 32.04
C ALA A 161 -0.09 -3.67 32.31
N CYS A 162 -0.88 -3.33 31.29
CA CYS A 162 -2.15 -2.62 31.48
C CYS A 162 -3.27 -3.55 31.95
N PRO A 163 -3.79 -3.41 33.21
CA PRO A 163 -4.83 -4.29 33.72
C PRO A 163 -6.20 -4.06 33.06
N TYR A 164 -6.39 -2.93 32.40
CA TYR A 164 -7.63 -2.58 31.68
C TYR A 164 -7.58 -2.90 30.19
N HIS A 165 -6.46 -3.42 29.69
CA HIS A 165 -6.24 -3.64 28.25
C HIS A 165 -6.57 -2.40 27.38
N ALA A 166 -6.31 -1.21 27.93
CA ALA A 166 -6.54 0.05 27.24
C ALA A 166 -5.45 0.40 26.22
N ILE A 167 -4.38 -0.39 26.14
CA ILE A 167 -3.32 -0.24 25.14
C ILE A 167 -3.58 -1.27 24.06
N VAL A 168 -3.53 -0.82 22.79
CA VAL A 168 -3.79 -1.69 21.65
C VAL A 168 -2.52 -1.89 20.84
N TYR A 169 -2.41 -3.06 20.22
CA TYR A 169 -1.40 -3.35 19.21
C TYR A 169 -1.99 -3.01 17.83
N ILE A 170 -1.28 -2.17 17.06
CA ILE A 170 -1.65 -1.76 15.72
C ILE A 170 -0.64 -2.36 14.74
N PRO A 171 -1.01 -3.39 13.97
CA PRO A 171 -0.11 -4.05 13.05
C PRO A 171 0.26 -3.17 11.86
N VAL A 172 1.43 -3.43 11.28
CA VAL A 172 1.80 -2.97 9.93
C VAL A 172 1.77 -4.20 9.02
N PRO A 173 0.64 -4.49 8.36
CA PRO A 173 0.38 -5.80 7.77
C PRO A 173 1.40 -6.24 6.72
N CYS A 174 1.94 -5.30 5.93
CA CYS A 174 2.93 -5.63 4.90
C CYS A 174 4.31 -5.96 5.49
N GLU A 175 4.75 -5.25 6.54
CA GLU A 175 6.00 -5.54 7.25
C GLU A 175 5.92 -6.89 7.95
N GLU A 176 4.83 -7.14 8.69
CA GLU A 176 4.63 -8.39 9.43
C GLU A 176 4.48 -9.62 8.53
N ALA A 177 3.89 -9.45 7.35
CA ALA A 177 3.76 -10.53 6.38
C ALA A 177 5.07 -10.88 5.68
N CYS A 178 6.09 -10.01 5.74
CA CYS A 178 7.35 -10.23 5.06
C CYS A 178 8.25 -11.20 5.80
N PRO A 179 8.50 -12.43 5.28
CA PRO A 179 9.27 -13.44 6.01
C PRO A 179 10.77 -13.14 6.11
N VAL A 180 11.25 -12.19 5.31
CA VAL A 180 12.67 -11.82 5.24
C VAL A 180 12.93 -10.38 5.69
N GLY A 181 11.90 -9.66 6.18
CA GLY A 181 12.03 -8.27 6.64
C GLY A 181 12.51 -7.30 5.55
N ALA A 182 12.09 -7.52 4.30
CA ALA A 182 12.46 -6.68 3.16
C ALA A 182 11.60 -5.42 3.03
N ILE A 183 10.61 -5.20 3.91
CA ILE A 183 9.72 -4.04 3.86
C ILE A 183 9.94 -3.22 5.12
N SER A 184 10.13 -1.93 4.93
CA SER A 184 10.30 -0.95 6.00
C SER A 184 9.87 0.43 5.53
N LYS A 185 9.60 1.32 6.48
CA LYS A 185 9.26 2.72 6.19
C LYS A 185 10.48 3.55 5.88
N ASP A 186 10.31 4.45 4.91
CA ASP A 186 11.25 5.53 4.64
C ASP A 186 11.12 6.68 5.67
N GLU A 187 11.84 7.77 5.44
CA GLU A 187 11.79 8.97 6.28
C GLU A 187 10.42 9.65 6.30
N TYR A 188 9.64 9.52 5.23
CA TYR A 188 8.29 10.07 5.08
C TYR A 188 7.20 9.15 5.67
N GLY A 189 7.56 7.91 6.03
CA GLY A 189 6.64 6.91 6.59
C GLY A 189 5.95 6.07 5.52
N VAL A 190 6.36 6.18 4.27
CA VAL A 190 5.89 5.33 3.17
C VAL A 190 6.68 4.01 3.18
N GLU A 191 6.01 2.92 2.87
CA GLU A 191 6.66 1.61 2.80
C GLU A 191 7.60 1.55 1.59
N HIS A 192 8.75 0.95 1.80
CA HIS A 192 9.76 0.69 0.78
C HIS A 192 10.16 -0.78 0.79
N ILE A 193 10.43 -1.34 -0.39
CA ILE A 193 10.88 -2.73 -0.55
C ILE A 193 12.38 -2.74 -0.84
N ASP A 194 13.15 -3.35 0.05
CA ASP A 194 14.57 -3.62 -0.16
C ASP A 194 14.72 -4.81 -1.13
N GLU A 195 15.02 -4.51 -2.39
CA GLU A 195 15.14 -5.51 -3.45
C GLU A 195 16.25 -6.53 -3.19
N SER A 196 17.28 -6.13 -2.46
CA SER A 196 18.41 -7.03 -2.14
C SER A 196 18.01 -8.16 -1.19
N LYS A 197 16.94 -7.95 -0.38
CA LYS A 197 16.38 -8.93 0.55
C LYS A 197 15.09 -9.58 0.04
N CYS A 198 14.41 -8.95 -0.90
CA CYS A 198 13.11 -9.39 -1.35
C CYS A 198 13.20 -10.72 -2.12
N ILE A 199 12.42 -11.71 -1.69
CA ILE A 199 12.30 -13.02 -2.37
C ILE A 199 11.06 -13.11 -3.29
N TYR A 200 10.40 -12.01 -3.56
CA TYR A 200 9.26 -11.88 -4.46
C TYR A 200 8.09 -12.83 -4.17
N CYS A 201 7.87 -13.19 -2.91
CA CYS A 201 6.82 -14.14 -2.51
C CYS A 201 5.39 -13.60 -2.56
N GLY A 202 5.18 -12.28 -2.73
CA GLY A 202 3.87 -11.62 -2.83
C GLY A 202 3.03 -11.57 -1.55
N LYS A 203 3.53 -12.00 -0.38
CA LYS A 203 2.76 -11.99 0.87
C LYS A 203 2.36 -10.58 1.29
N CYS A 204 3.25 -9.61 1.15
CA CYS A 204 3.01 -8.20 1.45
C CYS A 204 1.88 -7.60 0.61
N MET A 205 1.81 -7.94 -0.68
CA MET A 205 0.77 -7.51 -1.59
C MET A 205 -0.62 -8.02 -1.14
N ASN A 206 -0.68 -9.27 -0.67
CA ASN A 206 -1.92 -9.85 -0.18
C ASN A 206 -2.31 -9.33 1.21
N ALA A 207 -1.33 -8.93 2.01
CA ALA A 207 -1.54 -8.42 3.37
C ALA A 207 -1.93 -6.94 3.39
N CYS A 208 -1.52 -6.13 2.40
CA CYS A 208 -1.79 -4.70 2.39
C CYS A 208 -3.29 -4.39 2.20
N PRO A 209 -4.00 -3.83 3.21
CA PRO A 209 -5.44 -3.57 3.11
C PRO A 209 -5.78 -2.42 2.15
N PHE A 210 -4.82 -1.59 1.80
CA PHE A 210 -4.97 -0.45 0.90
C PHE A 210 -4.63 -0.79 -0.55
N GLY A 211 -4.03 -1.97 -0.78
CA GLY A 211 -3.58 -2.38 -2.10
C GLY A 211 -2.55 -1.42 -2.68
N ALA A 212 -1.59 -1.00 -1.85
CA ALA A 212 -0.49 -0.14 -2.26
C ALA A 212 0.65 -0.92 -2.90
N ILE A 213 0.76 -2.21 -2.63
CA ILE A 213 1.84 -3.06 -3.18
C ILE A 213 1.29 -3.80 -4.39
N PHE A 214 1.98 -3.65 -5.52
CA PHE A 214 1.61 -4.25 -6.80
C PHE A 214 2.77 -5.01 -7.42
N GLU A 215 2.45 -6.02 -8.24
CA GLU A 215 3.43 -6.57 -9.17
C GLU A 215 3.57 -5.67 -10.40
N ILE A 216 4.78 -5.60 -10.91
CA ILE A 216 5.08 -5.02 -12.22
C ILE A 216 4.78 -6.11 -13.26
N SER A 217 3.69 -5.92 -13.99
CA SER A 217 3.15 -6.94 -14.88
C SER A 217 3.98 -7.09 -16.15
N GLN A 218 4.29 -8.32 -16.50
CA GLN A 218 4.91 -8.67 -17.78
C GLN A 218 3.86 -9.13 -18.82
N LEU A 219 2.58 -9.02 -18.50
CA LEU A 219 1.50 -9.61 -19.29
C LEU A 219 1.47 -9.07 -20.72
N LEU A 220 1.53 -7.73 -20.89
CA LEU A 220 1.48 -7.11 -22.22
C LEU A 220 2.67 -7.51 -23.08
N ALA A 221 3.87 -7.60 -22.51
CA ALA A 221 5.05 -8.08 -23.20
C ALA A 221 4.96 -9.58 -23.54
N GLY A 222 4.44 -10.39 -22.63
CA GLY A 222 4.23 -11.82 -22.83
C GLY A 222 3.23 -12.12 -23.95
N ILE A 223 2.08 -11.45 -23.96
CA ILE A 223 1.06 -11.63 -25.01
C ILE A 223 1.62 -11.25 -26.36
N ARG A 224 2.40 -10.16 -26.45
CA ARG A 224 3.06 -9.76 -27.70
C ARG A 224 4.00 -10.85 -28.23
N LEU A 225 4.82 -11.46 -27.37
CA LEU A 225 5.71 -12.56 -27.78
C LEU A 225 4.91 -13.73 -28.36
N PHE A 226 3.78 -14.10 -27.75
CA PHE A 226 2.92 -15.18 -28.27
C PHE A 226 2.31 -14.86 -29.62
N LEU A 227 1.87 -13.63 -29.85
CA LEU A 227 1.22 -13.26 -31.12
C LEU A 227 2.20 -13.10 -32.29
N TYR A 228 3.44 -12.70 -32.02
CA TYR A 228 4.45 -12.51 -33.07
C TYR A 228 5.40 -13.71 -33.22
N SER A 229 5.29 -14.73 -32.40
CA SER A 229 6.06 -15.97 -32.52
C SER A 229 5.29 -17.13 -33.16
N VAL A 230 4.05 -16.90 -33.59
CA VAL A 230 3.31 -17.86 -34.43
C VAL A 230 3.55 -17.45 -35.87
N PRO A 231 4.26 -18.33 -36.68
CA PRO A 231 4.54 -18.06 -38.08
C PRO A 231 3.27 -18.05 -38.92
#